data_d100534c425ec181b4e2b700f85f63f0
#
_entry.id   d100534c425ec181b4e2b700f85f63f0
#
_cell.length_a   1.000
_cell.length_b   1.000
_cell.length_c   1.000
_cell.angle_alpha   90.00
_cell.angle_beta   90.00
_cell.angle_gamma   90.00
#
_symmetry.space_group_name_H-M   'P 1'
#
loop_
_entity.id
_entity.type
_entity.pdbx_description
1 polymer ?
#
loop_
_entity_poly.entity_id
_entity_poly.type
_entity_poly.pdbx_seq_one_letter_code
_entity_poly.pdbx_strand_id
1 'polypeptide(L)'
;MFMRNALKRLLLLTLGLSLLLGACMPLLPTNAPTQGLTEPPKPTATAQATPTPTPVLPTPTPTRPLYMDIDPASLKGIQISLLHPWVAEAEQMQTLVQQFNQSNTWGIQVEVAYTGGMDAMLDIAQTQLVEHELAEVMLMPPYMAERLDGDYLWLDLAAYVNDELWGLTLDETVDIPEDILKLNQSGDNLVGISILASPFMLFYNHTWAEELGFTSAPTTFTAFSEQLCAAAAYNLQDGTPETNGTGGLWLDNRAQAALSWYHAFGGSHSDQTNLFEFNNDAGQASFEYVKTLYDSNCAWTGRQPTPYEYFATRLTLAYGGNLQDLVLQEEAQQRAESTDEWLMLPYPSADGSGTLVLDGISAIITVDEPETQLATWLFTKWLLSPVVQAQLVELTGYWPANLAALPELAAYRQAHPQWDDLFEAEPAVYAVPNAAHWNIARMVLEDAFSRSLLLDAEMLLTVLEMMDETLLELSQMSFHD
;
A
#
# COMPACT_ATOMS: atom_id res chain seq x y z
N MET A 1 13.27 19.88 41.13
CA MET A 1 12.36 20.79 41.85
C MET A 1 11.67 21.80 40.92
N PHE A 2 11.77 21.66 39.63
CA PHE A 2 11.19 22.59 38.61
C PHE A 2 9.96 22.05 37.88
N MET A 3 9.66 20.77 37.97
CA MET A 3 8.53 20.15 37.24
C MET A 3 7.18 20.12 37.98
N ARG A 4 7.10 20.55 39.21
CA ARG A 4 5.84 20.52 40.01
C ARG A 4 4.99 21.80 39.93
N ASN A 5 5.52 22.87 39.32
CA ASN A 5 4.81 24.15 39.22
C ASN A 5 4.13 24.41 37.85
N ALA A 6 4.42 23.62 36.83
CA ALA A 6 3.76 23.74 35.52
C ALA A 6 2.37 23.06 35.49
N LEU A 7 2.19 21.98 36.24
CA LEU A 7 0.93 21.21 36.25
C LEU A 7 -0.19 21.90 37.07
N LYS A 8 0.14 22.84 37.95
CA LYS A 8 -0.87 23.60 38.74
C LYS A 8 -1.42 24.83 38.04
N ARG A 9 -0.78 25.28 36.95
CA ARG A 9 -1.28 26.43 36.17
C ARG A 9 -2.21 26.03 35.04
N LEU A 10 -2.22 24.77 34.60
CA LEU A 10 -3.12 24.27 33.55
C LEU A 10 -4.51 23.88 34.07
N LEU A 11 -4.66 23.65 35.40
CA LEU A 11 -5.93 23.22 36.02
C LEU A 11 -6.83 24.37 36.44
N LEU A 12 -6.39 25.62 36.31
CA LEU A 12 -7.17 26.81 36.72
C LEU A 12 -7.75 27.63 35.56
N LEU A 13 -7.53 27.20 34.32
CA LEU A 13 -8.04 27.86 33.11
C LEU A 13 -9.28 27.18 32.47
N THR A 14 -9.71 26.04 32.99
CA THR A 14 -10.87 25.30 32.45
C THR A 14 -12.17 25.42 33.25
N LEU A 15 -12.21 26.27 34.31
CA LEU A 15 -13.41 26.44 35.16
C LEU A 15 -14.10 27.81 35.05
N GLY A 16 -13.83 28.59 34.03
CA GLY A 16 -14.30 29.97 33.90
C GLY A 16 -15.24 30.31 32.73
N LEU A 17 -15.68 29.33 31.92
CA LEU A 17 -16.45 29.67 30.70
C LEU A 17 -17.75 28.85 30.53
N SER A 18 -18.53 28.73 31.56
CA SER A 18 -19.88 28.15 31.48
C SER A 18 -20.84 28.91 32.37
N LEU A 19 -21.18 30.12 31.90
CA LEU A 19 -22.36 30.86 32.36
C LEU A 19 -22.45 32.13 31.50
N LEU A 20 -23.29 32.11 30.48
CA LEU A 20 -24.04 33.21 29.85
C LEU A 20 -24.40 32.88 28.41
N LEU A 21 -25.55 32.32 28.20
CA LEU A 21 -26.38 32.52 26.98
C LEU A 21 -27.73 31.89 27.22
N GLY A 22 -28.58 32.66 27.88
CA GLY A 22 -30.01 32.45 27.93
C GLY A 22 -30.72 33.38 26.95
N ALA A 23 -31.71 32.82 26.30
CA ALA A 23 -32.88 33.48 25.70
C ALA A 23 -32.68 34.35 24.46
N CYS A 24 -33.23 33.83 23.32
CA CYS A 24 -34.29 34.51 22.55
C CYS A 24 -34.83 33.59 21.47
N MET A 25 -36.02 33.00 21.69
CA MET A 25 -36.88 32.47 20.65
C MET A 25 -37.70 33.62 20.05
N PRO A 26 -37.87 33.73 18.74
CA PRO A 26 -39.00 34.45 18.17
C PRO A 26 -40.11 33.48 17.74
N LEU A 27 -41.32 33.89 18.08
CA LEU A 27 -42.64 33.29 17.80
C LEU A 27 -42.96 33.26 16.30
N LEU A 28 -43.51 32.14 15.86
CA LEU A 28 -44.18 31.99 14.54
C LEU A 28 -45.46 32.76 14.46
N PRO A 29 -45.80 33.41 13.35
CA PRO A 29 -47.15 33.90 13.10
C PRO A 29 -48.02 32.87 12.36
N THR A 30 -49.27 32.81 12.84
CA THR A 30 -50.38 32.01 12.36
C THR A 30 -50.98 32.50 11.04
N ASN A 31 -51.33 31.53 10.19
CA ASN A 31 -52.41 31.48 9.17
C ASN A 31 -52.99 32.74 8.56
N ALA A 32 -52.94 32.84 7.23
CA ALA A 32 -53.83 33.59 6.39
C ALA A 32 -54.39 32.70 5.24
N PRO A 33 -55.59 32.97 4.72
CA PRO A 33 -56.39 31.99 4.05
C PRO A 33 -56.10 31.82 2.55
N THR A 34 -56.36 30.62 2.09
CA THR A 34 -56.28 30.14 0.71
C THR A 34 -57.27 30.91 -0.22
N GLN A 35 -56.75 31.63 -1.19
CA GLN A 35 -57.47 32.04 -2.37
C GLN A 35 -57.23 31.07 -3.51
N GLY A 36 -58.28 30.57 -4.11
CA GLY A 36 -58.27 29.64 -5.22
C GLY A 36 -57.67 30.27 -6.48
N LEU A 37 -56.72 29.56 -7.06
CA LEU A 37 -56.15 29.88 -8.36
C LEU A 37 -56.95 29.15 -9.45
N THR A 38 -57.54 29.93 -10.34
CA THR A 38 -58.11 29.47 -11.59
C THR A 38 -57.08 28.93 -12.54
N GLU A 39 -57.35 27.79 -13.13
CA GLU A 39 -56.52 27.06 -14.09
C GLU A 39 -56.29 27.91 -15.36
N PRO A 40 -55.03 28.03 -15.84
CA PRO A 40 -54.72 28.72 -17.09
C PRO A 40 -55.08 27.85 -18.31
N PRO A 41 -55.45 28.43 -19.45
CA PRO A 41 -55.85 27.67 -20.64
C PRO A 41 -54.67 26.90 -21.26
N LYS A 42 -54.97 25.68 -21.72
CA LYS A 42 -54.08 24.73 -22.37
C LYS A 42 -53.44 25.35 -23.63
N PRO A 43 -52.10 25.39 -23.76
CA PRO A 43 -51.49 25.92 -24.98
C PRO A 43 -51.69 25.00 -26.18
N THR A 44 -52.05 25.59 -27.29
CA THR A 44 -52.18 24.95 -28.60
C THR A 44 -50.80 24.49 -29.06
N ALA A 45 -50.67 23.23 -29.50
CA ALA A 45 -49.43 22.64 -29.98
C ALA A 45 -48.90 23.42 -31.19
N THR A 46 -47.79 24.11 -30.99
CA THR A 46 -46.99 24.68 -32.09
C THR A 46 -46.13 23.59 -32.68
N ALA A 47 -46.12 23.44 -33.99
CA ALA A 47 -45.34 22.46 -34.72
C ALA A 47 -43.84 22.60 -34.35
N GLN A 48 -43.28 21.53 -33.84
CA GLN A 48 -41.86 21.43 -33.45
C GLN A 48 -41.00 21.43 -34.72
N ALA A 49 -40.18 22.46 -34.87
CA ALA A 49 -39.17 22.50 -35.93
C ALA A 49 -38.19 21.35 -35.79
N THR A 50 -37.96 20.60 -36.85
CA THR A 50 -36.94 19.54 -36.92
C THR A 50 -35.59 20.17 -36.62
N PRO A 51 -34.80 19.68 -35.63
CA PRO A 51 -33.48 20.22 -35.35
C PRO A 51 -32.59 19.95 -36.57
N THR A 52 -31.99 21.01 -37.10
CA THR A 52 -30.90 20.91 -38.08
C THR A 52 -29.71 20.22 -37.40
N PRO A 53 -29.12 19.20 -38.02
CA PRO A 53 -27.91 18.57 -37.38
C PRO A 53 -26.81 19.62 -37.24
N THR A 54 -26.41 19.85 -36.00
CA THR A 54 -25.22 20.65 -35.70
C THR A 54 -24.00 19.94 -36.29
N PRO A 55 -23.15 20.65 -37.09
CA PRO A 55 -21.93 20.03 -37.57
C PRO A 55 -21.11 19.53 -36.38
N VAL A 56 -20.85 18.23 -36.36
CA VAL A 56 -19.91 17.63 -35.38
C VAL A 56 -18.54 18.19 -35.78
N LEU A 57 -17.98 19.06 -34.93
CA LEU A 57 -16.57 19.41 -35.03
C LEU A 57 -15.77 18.08 -34.94
N PRO A 58 -14.77 17.88 -35.82
CA PRO A 58 -13.90 16.74 -35.68
C PRO A 58 -13.28 16.80 -34.27
N THR A 59 -13.37 15.70 -33.55
CA THR A 59 -12.66 15.52 -32.27
C THR A 59 -11.19 15.82 -32.55
N PRO A 60 -10.53 16.77 -31.84
CA PRO A 60 -9.12 17.00 -32.06
C PRO A 60 -8.38 15.69 -31.87
N THR A 61 -7.64 15.26 -32.89
CA THR A 61 -6.67 14.16 -32.74
C THR A 61 -5.75 14.58 -31.61
N PRO A 62 -5.49 13.72 -30.59
CA PRO A 62 -4.56 14.07 -29.53
C PRO A 62 -3.22 14.41 -30.19
N THR A 63 -2.82 15.65 -30.09
CA THR A 63 -1.53 16.13 -30.60
C THR A 63 -0.51 15.63 -29.59
N ARG A 64 0.47 14.83 -30.05
CA ARG A 64 1.60 14.40 -29.21
C ARG A 64 2.21 15.63 -28.53
N PRO A 65 2.44 15.60 -27.20
CA PRO A 65 3.03 16.73 -26.50
C PRO A 65 4.39 17.11 -27.09
N LEU A 66 4.65 18.40 -27.25
CA LEU A 66 5.90 18.89 -27.88
C LEU A 66 7.16 18.43 -27.14
N TYR A 67 7.07 18.23 -25.82
CA TYR A 67 8.19 17.74 -25.00
C TYR A 67 8.54 16.27 -25.26
N MET A 68 7.77 15.55 -26.04
CA MET A 68 8.09 14.18 -26.48
C MET A 68 8.73 14.15 -27.88
N ASP A 69 8.82 15.27 -28.58
CA ASP A 69 9.46 15.36 -29.89
C ASP A 69 10.94 15.77 -29.76
N ILE A 70 11.70 14.93 -29.04
CA ILE A 70 13.10 15.13 -28.66
C ILE A 70 14.00 14.42 -29.66
N ASP A 71 15.04 15.12 -30.15
CA ASP A 71 16.11 14.48 -30.91
C ASP A 71 16.95 13.57 -30.00
N PRO A 72 17.06 12.26 -30.25
CA PRO A 72 17.89 11.35 -29.48
C PRO A 72 19.35 11.83 -29.28
N ALA A 73 19.85 12.63 -30.21
CA ALA A 73 21.22 13.17 -30.11
C ALA A 73 21.39 14.18 -28.96
N SER A 74 20.30 14.83 -28.52
CA SER A 74 20.34 15.78 -27.39
C SER A 74 20.46 15.07 -26.03
N LEU A 75 20.18 13.77 -25.96
CA LEU A 75 20.29 12.99 -24.72
C LEU A 75 21.73 12.72 -24.30
N LYS A 76 22.68 12.92 -25.22
CA LYS A 76 24.08 12.58 -24.98
C LYS A 76 24.72 13.45 -23.88
N GLY A 77 25.14 12.80 -22.82
CA GLY A 77 25.80 13.44 -21.68
C GLY A 77 24.84 14.00 -20.63
N ILE A 78 23.52 13.74 -20.79
CA ILE A 78 22.57 14.02 -19.71
C ILE A 78 22.94 13.16 -18.50
N GLN A 79 22.95 13.79 -17.34
CA GLN A 79 23.15 13.15 -16.05
C GLN A 79 21.81 13.16 -15.31
N ILE A 80 21.45 12.04 -14.71
CA ILE A 80 20.29 11.88 -13.85
C ILE A 80 20.71 11.23 -12.54
N SER A 81 20.08 11.58 -11.46
CA SER A 81 20.27 10.99 -10.14
C SER A 81 19.13 10.02 -9.80
N LEU A 82 19.51 8.85 -9.29
CA LEU A 82 18.62 7.83 -8.76
C LEU A 82 18.73 7.77 -7.25
N LEU A 83 17.61 7.86 -6.55
CA LEU A 83 17.52 7.66 -5.11
C LEU A 83 16.74 6.37 -4.80
N HIS A 84 17.28 5.50 -3.93
CA HIS A 84 16.63 4.24 -3.53
C HIS A 84 16.77 3.94 -2.03
N PRO A 85 15.88 3.13 -1.42
CA PRO A 85 15.85 2.90 0.02
C PRO A 85 16.83 1.82 0.54
N TRP A 86 17.35 0.95 -0.32
CA TRP A 86 18.10 -0.26 0.06
C TRP A 86 19.53 0.05 0.46
N VAL A 87 19.85 -0.21 1.73
CA VAL A 87 21.17 0.03 2.32
C VAL A 87 22.11 -1.16 2.09
N ALA A 88 21.61 -2.37 2.37
CA ALA A 88 22.39 -3.59 2.26
C ALA A 88 22.76 -3.88 0.79
N GLU A 89 21.92 -3.50 -0.13
CA GLU A 89 22.03 -3.74 -1.56
C GLU A 89 22.65 -2.56 -2.34
N ALA A 90 23.16 -1.54 -1.64
CA ALA A 90 23.63 -0.29 -2.27
C ALA A 90 24.79 -0.52 -3.27
N GLU A 91 25.73 -1.43 -2.99
CA GLU A 91 26.84 -1.76 -3.88
C GLU A 91 26.36 -2.49 -5.15
N GLN A 92 25.39 -3.39 -4.99
CA GLN A 92 24.80 -4.13 -6.09
C GLN A 92 23.94 -3.20 -6.97
N MET A 93 23.17 -2.30 -6.38
CA MET A 93 22.43 -1.26 -7.12
C MET A 93 23.38 -0.36 -7.91
N GLN A 94 24.50 0.04 -7.33
CA GLN A 94 25.52 0.78 -8.06
C GLN A 94 26.08 -0.02 -9.26
N THR A 95 26.30 -1.33 -9.08
CA THR A 95 26.73 -2.22 -10.16
C THR A 95 25.70 -2.32 -11.26
N LEU A 96 24.41 -2.45 -10.90
CA LEU A 96 23.30 -2.48 -11.85
C LEU A 96 23.22 -1.19 -12.66
N VAL A 97 23.27 -0.03 -12.01
CA VAL A 97 23.27 1.29 -12.68
C VAL A 97 24.46 1.45 -13.62
N GLN A 98 25.65 0.94 -13.26
CA GLN A 98 26.82 0.96 -14.14
C GLN A 98 26.61 0.13 -15.42
N GLN A 99 25.81 -0.95 -15.39
CA GLN A 99 25.46 -1.70 -16.61
C GLN A 99 24.68 -0.80 -17.57
N PHE A 100 23.69 -0.02 -17.09
CA PHE A 100 22.99 0.96 -17.90
C PHE A 100 23.95 1.99 -18.48
N ASN A 101 24.77 2.62 -17.65
CA ASN A 101 25.72 3.66 -18.06
C ASN A 101 26.67 3.21 -19.18
N GLN A 102 27.04 1.92 -19.17
CA GLN A 102 27.93 1.35 -20.19
C GLN A 102 27.22 0.86 -21.45
N SER A 103 25.95 0.45 -21.33
CA SER A 103 25.24 -0.24 -22.41
C SER A 103 24.22 0.64 -23.17
N ASN A 104 23.74 1.74 -22.56
CA ASN A 104 22.77 2.58 -23.25
C ASN A 104 23.38 3.31 -24.45
N THR A 105 22.61 3.40 -25.54
CA THR A 105 23.09 3.97 -26.81
C THR A 105 22.93 5.49 -26.89
N TRP A 106 22.23 6.09 -25.93
CA TRP A 106 21.97 7.53 -25.87
C TRP A 106 23.10 8.32 -25.21
N GLY A 107 23.96 7.66 -24.43
CA GLY A 107 25.05 8.31 -23.67
C GLY A 107 24.57 8.98 -22.39
N ILE A 108 23.42 8.57 -21.87
CA ILE A 108 22.87 8.99 -20.57
C ILE A 108 23.77 8.43 -19.46
N GLN A 109 23.96 9.19 -18.39
CA GLN A 109 24.70 8.78 -17.20
C GLN A 109 23.78 8.89 -15.98
N VAL A 110 23.72 7.82 -15.17
CA VAL A 110 22.95 7.77 -13.93
C VAL A 110 23.91 7.71 -12.74
N GLU A 111 23.72 8.60 -11.79
CA GLU A 111 24.34 8.55 -10.47
C GLU A 111 23.33 7.99 -9.48
N VAL A 112 23.77 7.05 -8.61
CA VAL A 112 22.88 6.37 -7.67
C VAL A 112 23.29 6.67 -6.23
N ALA A 113 22.30 6.96 -5.39
CA ALA A 113 22.45 7.13 -3.96
C ALA A 113 21.36 6.36 -3.20
N TYR A 114 21.64 5.96 -1.96
CA TYR A 114 20.69 5.32 -1.07
C TYR A 114 20.35 6.19 0.15
N THR A 115 19.15 6.02 0.71
CA THR A 115 18.63 6.92 1.76
C THR A 115 18.75 6.36 3.18
N GLY A 116 19.02 5.09 3.35
CA GLY A 116 19.03 4.47 4.69
C GLY A 116 17.69 3.87 5.12
N GLY A 117 16.77 3.70 4.18
CA GLY A 117 15.45 3.11 4.38
C GLY A 117 14.33 3.97 3.81
N MET A 118 13.13 3.43 3.84
CA MET A 118 11.96 4.08 3.23
C MET A 118 11.53 5.35 3.98
N ASP A 119 11.56 5.35 5.31
CA ASP A 119 11.21 6.53 6.10
C ASP A 119 12.20 7.68 5.86
N ALA A 120 13.50 7.36 5.79
CA ALA A 120 14.54 8.35 5.48
C ALA A 120 14.45 8.89 4.04
N MET A 121 13.88 8.13 3.11
CA MET A 121 13.65 8.54 1.73
C MET A 121 12.81 9.81 1.66
N LEU A 122 11.68 9.83 2.36
CA LEU A 122 10.77 10.97 2.35
C LEU A 122 11.41 12.22 2.97
N ASP A 123 12.11 12.07 4.09
CA ASP A 123 12.80 13.18 4.76
C ASP A 123 13.91 13.80 3.88
N ILE A 124 14.66 12.93 3.18
CA ILE A 124 15.70 13.37 2.23
C ILE A 124 15.05 14.07 1.03
N ALA A 125 14.01 13.48 0.44
CA ALA A 125 13.30 14.07 -0.68
C ALA A 125 12.71 15.45 -0.34
N GLN A 126 12.12 15.62 0.85
CA GLN A 126 11.62 16.92 1.32
C GLN A 126 12.77 17.94 1.50
N THR A 127 13.92 17.48 2.01
CA THR A 127 15.10 18.37 2.13
C THR A 127 15.62 18.79 0.78
N GLN A 128 15.80 17.86 -0.16
CA GLN A 128 16.24 18.13 -1.53
C GLN A 128 15.27 19.04 -2.28
N LEU A 129 13.97 18.89 -2.03
CA LEU A 129 12.93 19.76 -2.61
C LEU A 129 13.12 21.21 -2.17
N VAL A 130 13.36 21.47 -0.88
CA VAL A 130 13.62 22.82 -0.37
C VAL A 130 14.91 23.41 -0.94
N GLU A 131 15.90 22.57 -1.19
CA GLU A 131 17.20 22.95 -1.77
C GLU A 131 17.17 23.08 -3.31
N HIS A 132 16.06 22.71 -3.96
CA HIS A 132 15.92 22.60 -5.42
C HIS A 132 16.92 21.61 -6.05
N GLU A 133 17.25 20.55 -5.35
CA GLU A 133 18.19 19.50 -5.75
C GLU A 133 17.53 18.10 -5.69
N LEU A 134 16.21 18.03 -5.97
CA LEU A 134 15.46 16.77 -5.93
C LEU A 134 16.03 15.81 -6.99
N ALA A 135 16.21 14.54 -6.59
CA ALA A 135 16.67 13.52 -7.51
C ALA A 135 15.68 13.33 -8.67
N GLU A 136 16.17 13.17 -9.91
CA GLU A 136 15.34 13.06 -11.11
C GLU A 136 14.48 11.79 -11.11
N VAL A 137 14.92 10.73 -10.42
CA VAL A 137 14.10 9.53 -10.20
C VAL A 137 14.28 8.98 -8.79
N MET A 138 13.15 8.63 -8.15
CA MET A 138 13.12 8.03 -6.82
C MET A 138 12.40 6.68 -6.87
N LEU A 139 12.96 5.66 -6.21
CA LEU A 139 12.32 4.35 -6.06
C LEU A 139 11.61 4.29 -4.70
N MET A 140 10.29 4.53 -4.70
CA MET A 140 9.47 4.55 -3.50
C MET A 140 8.03 4.09 -3.79
N PRO A 141 7.23 3.74 -2.77
CA PRO A 141 5.81 3.54 -2.95
C PRO A 141 5.11 4.81 -3.50
N PRO A 142 4.19 4.68 -4.46
CA PRO A 142 3.55 5.84 -5.11
C PRO A 142 2.87 6.80 -4.13
N TYR A 143 2.20 6.28 -3.10
CA TYR A 143 1.54 7.10 -2.08
C TYR A 143 2.50 7.99 -1.26
N MET A 144 3.81 7.70 -1.27
CA MET A 144 4.81 8.58 -0.68
C MET A 144 5.09 9.79 -1.55
N ALA A 145 5.05 9.63 -2.88
CA ALA A 145 5.22 10.73 -3.82
C ALA A 145 4.11 11.79 -3.70
N GLU A 146 2.89 11.35 -3.39
CA GLU A 146 1.75 12.24 -3.14
C GLU A 146 1.93 13.17 -1.92
N ARG A 147 2.91 12.89 -1.06
CA ARG A 147 3.30 13.75 0.07
C ARG A 147 4.39 14.77 -0.26
N LEU A 148 5.05 14.62 -1.37
CA LEU A 148 6.00 15.63 -1.83
C LEU A 148 5.19 16.82 -2.30
N ASP A 149 5.01 17.79 -1.38
CA ASP A 149 4.08 18.88 -1.49
C ASP A 149 4.55 19.92 -2.50
N GLY A 150 3.70 20.26 -3.42
CA GLY A 150 3.89 21.25 -4.45
C GLY A 150 3.11 20.91 -5.71
N ASP A 151 2.64 21.90 -6.43
CA ASP A 151 1.96 21.72 -7.69
C ASP A 151 2.86 20.95 -8.68
N TYR A 152 2.62 19.60 -8.82
CA TYR A 152 3.24 18.73 -9.83
C TYR A 152 4.74 18.44 -9.65
N LEU A 153 5.13 17.95 -8.48
CA LEU A 153 6.51 17.49 -8.23
C LEU A 153 6.86 16.15 -8.91
N TRP A 154 5.89 15.45 -9.44
CA TRP A 154 6.08 14.21 -10.20
C TRP A 154 5.48 14.33 -11.59
N LEU A 155 6.13 13.66 -12.54
CA LEU A 155 5.71 13.61 -13.92
C LEU A 155 4.56 12.61 -14.08
N ASP A 156 3.44 13.03 -14.71
CA ASP A 156 2.42 12.08 -15.15
C ASP A 156 2.98 11.18 -16.26
N LEU A 157 3.22 9.92 -15.92
CA LEU A 157 3.81 8.94 -16.83
C LEU A 157 2.83 8.38 -17.87
N ALA A 158 1.53 8.66 -17.77
CA ALA A 158 0.54 8.14 -18.71
C ALA A 158 0.88 8.48 -20.17
N ALA A 159 1.40 9.68 -20.40
CA ALA A 159 1.82 10.12 -21.74
C ALA A 159 3.04 9.35 -22.23
N TYR A 160 4.02 9.08 -21.37
CA TYR A 160 5.23 8.32 -21.72
C TYR A 160 4.94 6.84 -21.96
N VAL A 161 4.18 6.20 -21.07
CA VAL A 161 3.82 4.77 -21.18
C VAL A 161 3.14 4.47 -22.50
N ASN A 162 2.27 5.38 -22.98
CA ASN A 162 1.46 5.19 -24.19
C ASN A 162 2.06 5.84 -25.45
N ASP A 163 3.25 6.44 -25.39
CA ASP A 163 3.86 7.09 -26.57
C ASP A 163 4.27 6.08 -27.63
N GLU A 164 3.96 6.35 -28.90
CA GLU A 164 4.24 5.42 -30.03
C GLU A 164 5.74 5.19 -30.28
N LEU A 165 6.60 6.16 -29.90
CA LEU A 165 8.05 6.09 -30.14
C LEU A 165 8.84 5.66 -28.90
N TRP A 166 8.49 6.25 -27.76
CA TRP A 166 9.25 6.09 -26.51
C TRP A 166 8.59 5.18 -25.49
N GLY A 167 7.27 4.93 -25.65
CA GLY A 167 6.48 4.19 -24.70
C GLY A 167 6.78 2.69 -24.63
N LEU A 168 6.01 2.00 -23.83
CA LEU A 168 6.05 0.55 -23.77
C LEU A 168 5.34 -0.02 -25.00
N THR A 169 5.96 -1.00 -25.65
CA THR A 169 5.31 -1.76 -26.71
C THR A 169 4.20 -2.64 -26.14
N LEU A 170 3.30 -3.11 -27.01
CA LEU A 170 2.25 -4.04 -26.59
C LEU A 170 2.82 -5.31 -25.93
N ASP A 171 3.94 -5.83 -26.46
CA ASP A 171 4.61 -7.01 -25.91
C ASP A 171 5.22 -6.71 -24.52
N GLU A 172 5.71 -5.49 -24.27
CA GLU A 172 6.24 -5.08 -22.97
C GLU A 172 5.14 -4.85 -21.93
N THR A 173 3.94 -4.43 -22.36
CA THR A 173 2.82 -4.16 -21.43
C THR A 173 2.03 -5.41 -21.07
N VAL A 174 1.95 -6.40 -21.94
CA VAL A 174 1.13 -7.62 -21.73
C VAL A 174 1.61 -8.44 -20.52
N ASP A 175 2.90 -8.34 -20.20
CA ASP A 175 3.52 -9.07 -19.11
C ASP A 175 3.55 -8.27 -17.78
N ILE A 176 2.94 -7.07 -17.77
CA ILE A 176 2.75 -6.28 -16.53
C ILE A 176 1.31 -6.47 -16.04
N PRO A 177 1.07 -7.13 -14.89
CA PRO A 177 -0.27 -7.33 -14.35
C PRO A 177 -1.03 -6.02 -14.12
N GLU A 178 -2.33 -6.03 -14.40
CA GLU A 178 -3.20 -4.86 -14.22
C GLU A 178 -3.17 -4.33 -12.78
N ASP A 179 -3.12 -5.23 -11.79
CA ASP A 179 -3.08 -4.83 -10.38
C ASP A 179 -1.76 -4.13 -9.99
N ILE A 180 -0.65 -4.46 -10.65
CA ILE A 180 0.62 -3.75 -10.50
C ILE A 180 0.54 -2.35 -11.15
N LEU A 181 -0.12 -2.22 -12.29
CA LEU A 181 -0.34 -0.91 -12.91
C LEU A 181 -1.23 0.00 -12.04
N LYS A 182 -2.25 -0.57 -11.40
CA LYS A 182 -3.16 0.16 -10.50
C LYS A 182 -2.47 0.77 -9.29
N LEU A 183 -1.36 0.20 -8.81
CA LEU A 183 -0.58 0.78 -7.69
C LEU A 183 -0.19 2.24 -7.92
N ASN A 184 -0.06 2.66 -9.18
CA ASN A 184 0.45 3.97 -9.55
C ASN A 184 -0.65 4.96 -9.97
N GLN A 185 -1.91 4.55 -9.98
CA GLN A 185 -3.00 5.43 -10.39
C GLN A 185 -3.41 6.35 -9.25
N SER A 186 -3.49 7.65 -9.55
CA SER A 186 -4.07 8.69 -8.70
C SER A 186 -5.05 9.50 -9.55
N GLY A 187 -6.34 9.20 -9.42
CA GLY A 187 -7.36 9.73 -10.33
C GLY A 187 -7.10 9.31 -11.78
N ASP A 188 -6.95 10.31 -12.67
CA ASP A 188 -6.66 10.09 -14.09
C ASP A 188 -5.14 10.06 -14.39
N ASN A 189 -4.28 10.29 -13.40
CA ASN A 189 -2.84 10.41 -13.55
C ASN A 189 -2.12 9.10 -13.19
N LEU A 190 -0.93 8.91 -13.76
CA LEU A 190 0.00 7.84 -13.43
C LEU A 190 1.22 8.45 -12.72
N VAL A 191 1.23 8.40 -11.40
CA VAL A 191 2.25 9.03 -10.52
C VAL A 191 3.65 8.45 -10.74
N GLY A 192 3.72 7.19 -11.14
CA GLY A 192 4.96 6.47 -11.36
C GLY A 192 4.71 5.20 -12.16
N ILE A 193 5.71 4.34 -12.24
CA ILE A 193 5.57 2.99 -12.79
C ILE A 193 6.23 2.00 -11.85
N SER A 194 5.50 0.95 -11.48
CA SER A 194 6.02 -0.07 -10.57
C SER A 194 7.24 -0.77 -11.17
N ILE A 195 8.31 -0.81 -10.42
CA ILE A 195 9.53 -1.56 -10.73
C ILE A 195 9.51 -2.90 -10.01
N LEU A 196 8.98 -2.96 -8.80
CA LEU A 196 8.89 -4.14 -7.97
C LEU A 196 7.56 -4.15 -7.22
N ALA A 197 7.04 -5.33 -6.93
CA ALA A 197 5.81 -5.52 -6.16
C ALA A 197 6.06 -6.43 -4.95
N SER A 198 5.33 -6.20 -3.87
CA SER A 198 5.39 -7.01 -2.66
C SER A 198 4.00 -7.28 -2.12
N PRO A 199 3.49 -8.50 -2.26
CA PRO A 199 2.30 -8.90 -1.55
C PRO A 199 2.58 -9.02 -0.04
N PHE A 200 1.58 -8.68 0.76
CA PHE A 200 1.53 -8.96 2.18
C PHE A 200 0.71 -10.24 2.40
N MET A 201 1.29 -11.22 3.11
CA MET A 201 0.78 -12.58 3.19
C MET A 201 1.01 -13.22 4.53
N LEU A 202 0.57 -14.47 4.70
CA LEU A 202 0.82 -15.29 5.88
C LEU A 202 1.99 -16.24 5.62
N PHE A 203 2.95 -16.26 6.54
CA PHE A 203 3.94 -17.32 6.69
C PHE A 203 3.32 -18.38 7.60
N TYR A 204 3.31 -19.64 7.17
CA TYR A 204 2.59 -20.73 7.83
C TYR A 204 3.45 -21.99 7.95
N ASN A 205 3.62 -22.51 9.17
CA ASN A 205 4.40 -23.72 9.43
C ASN A 205 3.58 -24.98 9.13
N HIS A 206 3.81 -25.54 7.95
CA HIS A 206 3.09 -26.69 7.45
C HIS A 206 3.40 -27.97 8.23
N THR A 207 4.69 -28.23 8.49
CA THR A 207 5.11 -29.44 9.25
C THR A 207 4.47 -29.47 10.64
N TRP A 208 4.48 -28.36 11.35
CA TRP A 208 3.87 -28.32 12.68
C TRP A 208 2.35 -28.49 12.62
N ALA A 209 1.69 -27.92 11.63
CA ALA A 209 0.25 -28.14 11.43
C ALA A 209 -0.08 -29.62 11.14
N GLU A 210 0.72 -30.32 10.33
CA GLU A 210 0.55 -31.77 10.09
C GLU A 210 0.70 -32.59 11.38
N GLU A 211 1.68 -32.26 12.21
CA GLU A 211 1.87 -32.89 13.53
C GLU A 211 0.68 -32.65 14.47
N LEU A 212 -0.01 -31.48 14.33
CA LEU A 212 -1.24 -31.18 15.05
C LEU A 212 -2.49 -31.87 14.45
N GLY A 213 -2.34 -32.57 13.33
CA GLY A 213 -3.41 -33.38 12.69
C GLY A 213 -4.09 -32.67 11.50
N PHE A 214 -3.56 -31.58 11.00
CA PHE A 214 -4.11 -30.85 9.84
C PHE A 214 -3.30 -31.20 8.57
N THR A 215 -3.97 -31.78 7.59
CA THR A 215 -3.32 -32.27 6.35
C THR A 215 -3.33 -31.29 5.20
N SER A 216 -3.87 -30.10 5.39
CA SER A 216 -3.94 -29.03 4.38
C SER A 216 -3.82 -27.64 5.01
N ALA A 217 -3.21 -26.73 4.27
CA ALA A 217 -3.18 -25.31 4.63
C ALA A 217 -4.61 -24.74 4.73
N PRO A 218 -4.85 -23.81 5.68
CA PRO A 218 -6.16 -23.22 5.89
C PRO A 218 -6.47 -22.18 4.82
N THR A 219 -7.62 -22.28 4.16
CA THR A 219 -8.09 -21.31 3.17
C THR A 219 -9.27 -20.48 3.67
N THR A 220 -9.98 -20.94 4.72
CA THR A 220 -11.13 -20.25 5.30
C THR A 220 -10.84 -19.77 6.72
N PHE A 221 -11.58 -18.76 7.19
CA PHE A 221 -11.46 -18.23 8.57
C PHE A 221 -11.63 -19.34 9.63
N THR A 222 -12.58 -20.24 9.43
CA THR A 222 -12.83 -21.34 10.38
C THR A 222 -11.66 -22.30 10.46
N ALA A 223 -11.16 -22.76 9.30
CA ALA A 223 -10.00 -23.67 9.26
C ALA A 223 -8.74 -22.99 9.84
N PHE A 224 -8.55 -21.70 9.55
CA PHE A 224 -7.41 -20.94 10.08
C PHE A 224 -7.49 -20.83 11.62
N SER A 225 -8.65 -20.43 12.16
CA SER A 225 -8.86 -20.35 13.61
C SER A 225 -8.65 -21.70 14.33
N GLU A 226 -9.18 -22.78 13.77
CA GLU A 226 -9.01 -24.13 14.34
C GLU A 226 -7.53 -24.51 14.45
N GLN A 227 -6.75 -24.26 13.41
CA GLN A 227 -5.32 -24.58 13.39
C GLN A 227 -4.50 -23.71 14.35
N LEU A 228 -4.79 -22.40 14.39
CA LEU A 228 -4.14 -21.47 15.32
C LEU A 228 -4.41 -21.85 16.78
N CYS A 229 -5.66 -22.13 17.08
CA CYS A 229 -6.05 -22.52 18.45
C CYS A 229 -5.47 -23.89 18.87
N ALA A 230 -5.31 -24.82 17.92
CA ALA A 230 -4.66 -26.09 18.19
C ALA A 230 -3.17 -25.91 18.53
N ALA A 231 -2.46 -25.05 17.80
CA ALA A 231 -1.06 -24.73 18.08
C ALA A 231 -0.88 -24.01 19.43
N ALA A 232 -1.76 -23.08 19.75
CA ALA A 232 -1.77 -22.42 21.06
C ALA A 232 -2.07 -23.40 22.21
N ALA A 233 -3.01 -24.31 22.01
CA ALA A 233 -3.33 -25.35 22.99
C ALA A 233 -2.18 -26.36 23.18
N TYR A 234 -1.44 -26.67 22.10
CA TYR A 234 -0.26 -27.52 22.16
C TYR A 234 0.83 -26.87 23.06
N ASN A 235 1.19 -25.63 22.78
CA ASN A 235 2.19 -24.91 23.57
C ASN A 235 1.78 -24.70 25.04
N LEU A 236 0.49 -24.58 25.32
CA LEU A 236 -0.01 -24.51 26.69
C LEU A 236 0.14 -25.84 27.45
N GLN A 237 0.15 -26.98 26.74
CA GLN A 237 0.11 -28.34 27.32
C GLN A 237 1.44 -29.11 27.17
N ASP A 238 2.45 -28.53 26.51
CA ASP A 238 3.74 -29.19 26.27
C ASP A 238 4.62 -29.34 27.53
N GLY A 239 4.19 -28.78 28.64
CA GLY A 239 4.90 -28.80 29.92
C GLY A 239 6.06 -27.82 30.04
N THR A 240 6.21 -26.91 29.06
CA THR A 240 7.24 -25.88 28.97
C THR A 240 6.62 -24.51 29.33
N PRO A 241 6.83 -23.96 30.55
CA PRO A 241 6.18 -22.70 30.94
C PRO A 241 6.54 -21.50 30.04
N GLU A 242 7.68 -21.55 29.39
CA GLU A 242 8.20 -20.49 28.52
C GLU A 242 7.41 -20.36 27.22
N THR A 243 6.72 -21.41 26.79
CA THR A 243 5.87 -21.46 25.59
C THR A 243 4.42 -21.07 25.87
N ASN A 244 4.02 -21.02 27.17
CA ASN A 244 2.64 -20.70 27.54
C ASN A 244 2.21 -19.32 27.03
N GLY A 245 1.06 -19.27 26.34
CA GLY A 245 0.51 -18.04 25.75
C GLY A 245 1.08 -17.72 24.37
N THR A 246 1.80 -18.65 23.77
CA THR A 246 2.26 -18.60 22.38
C THR A 246 1.62 -19.70 21.55
N GLY A 247 2.00 -19.88 20.30
CA GLY A 247 1.54 -20.98 19.44
C GLY A 247 0.81 -20.48 18.21
N GLY A 248 -0.37 -19.98 18.30
CA GLY A 248 -1.23 -19.62 17.16
C GLY A 248 -0.67 -18.55 16.21
N LEU A 249 -1.33 -17.42 16.12
CA LEU A 249 -0.94 -16.30 15.26
C LEU A 249 -0.09 -15.28 16.03
N TRP A 250 1.10 -14.97 15.55
CA TRP A 250 1.79 -13.75 15.96
C TRP A 250 1.16 -12.57 15.23
N LEU A 251 0.63 -11.61 15.98
CA LEU A 251 -0.10 -10.47 15.44
C LEU A 251 0.85 -9.37 14.98
N ASP A 252 0.78 -9.07 13.71
CA ASP A 252 1.34 -7.88 13.11
C ASP A 252 0.31 -6.75 13.19
N ASN A 253 0.70 -5.57 13.65
CA ASN A 253 -0.15 -4.41 13.78
C ASN A 253 0.06 -3.36 12.68
N ARG A 254 0.88 -3.64 11.67
CA ARG A 254 1.06 -2.76 10.52
C ARG A 254 -0.24 -2.59 9.73
N ALA A 255 -0.37 -1.47 9.03
CA ALA A 255 -1.54 -1.15 8.21
C ALA A 255 -1.84 -2.24 7.17
N GLN A 256 -0.79 -2.84 6.56
CA GLN A 256 -0.97 -3.92 5.59
C GLN A 256 -1.65 -5.14 6.21
N ALA A 257 -1.34 -5.49 7.46
CA ALA A 257 -2.02 -6.59 8.16
C ALA A 257 -3.51 -6.26 8.40
N ALA A 258 -3.79 -5.04 8.89
CA ALA A 258 -5.17 -4.59 9.11
C ALA A 258 -5.97 -4.54 7.79
N LEU A 259 -5.38 -4.03 6.69
CA LEU A 259 -5.98 -4.04 5.36
C LEU A 259 -6.21 -5.46 4.85
N SER A 260 -5.26 -6.38 5.05
CA SER A 260 -5.42 -7.77 4.62
C SER A 260 -6.63 -8.43 5.28
N TRP A 261 -6.81 -8.22 6.58
CA TRP A 261 -8.03 -8.67 7.26
C TRP A 261 -9.28 -7.97 6.75
N TYR A 262 -9.25 -6.64 6.59
CA TYR A 262 -10.37 -5.87 6.07
C TYR A 262 -10.85 -6.37 4.70
N HIS A 263 -9.91 -6.53 3.75
CA HIS A 263 -10.23 -7.04 2.42
C HIS A 263 -10.65 -8.52 2.42
N ALA A 264 -10.05 -9.35 3.28
CA ALA A 264 -10.43 -10.74 3.45
C ALA A 264 -11.91 -10.89 3.87
N PHE A 265 -12.45 -9.93 4.62
CA PHE A 265 -13.87 -9.85 4.98
C PHE A 265 -14.74 -9.11 3.95
N GLY A 266 -14.20 -8.82 2.75
CA GLY A 266 -14.94 -8.20 1.65
C GLY A 266 -14.95 -6.67 1.70
N GLY A 267 -14.11 -6.06 2.51
CA GLY A 267 -13.92 -4.62 2.54
C GLY A 267 -13.33 -4.09 1.23
N SER A 268 -13.62 -2.85 0.93
CA SER A 268 -13.05 -2.13 -0.22
C SER A 268 -12.83 -0.67 0.15
N HIS A 269 -11.83 -0.05 -0.43
CA HIS A 269 -11.58 1.38 -0.33
C HIS A 269 -11.67 2.03 -1.71
N SER A 270 -11.86 3.33 -1.75
CA SER A 270 -11.90 4.10 -3.00
C SER A 270 -10.76 5.10 -3.00
N ASP A 271 -9.86 4.99 -3.96
CA ASP A 271 -8.76 5.93 -4.15
C ASP A 271 -9.23 7.30 -4.68
N GLN A 272 -10.47 7.37 -5.20
CA GLN A 272 -11.00 8.59 -5.82
C GLN A 272 -11.41 9.68 -4.81
N THR A 273 -11.66 9.32 -3.55
CA THR A 273 -12.24 10.24 -2.57
C THR A 273 -11.26 10.74 -1.51
N ASN A 274 -10.05 10.19 -1.43
CA ASN A 274 -9.11 10.39 -0.30
C ASN A 274 -9.79 10.19 1.08
N LEU A 275 -10.94 9.54 1.11
CA LEU A 275 -11.72 9.27 2.30
C LEU A 275 -11.63 7.79 2.64
N PHE A 276 -11.08 7.51 3.80
CA PHE A 276 -10.99 6.15 4.32
C PHE A 276 -12.09 5.95 5.36
N GLU A 277 -12.90 4.91 5.17
CA GLU A 277 -14.00 4.55 6.05
C GLU A 277 -13.95 3.04 6.30
N PHE A 278 -13.56 2.67 7.52
CA PHE A 278 -13.40 1.28 7.93
C PHE A 278 -14.52 0.80 8.86
N ASN A 279 -15.32 1.69 9.42
CA ASN A 279 -16.46 1.34 10.28
C ASN A 279 -17.69 0.89 9.47
N ASN A 280 -17.52 -0.18 8.73
CA ASN A 280 -18.55 -0.87 7.96
C ASN A 280 -18.59 -2.36 8.33
N ASP A 281 -19.50 -3.14 7.73
CA ASP A 281 -19.68 -4.56 8.04
C ASP A 281 -18.38 -5.36 7.95
N ALA A 282 -17.55 -5.10 6.93
CA ALA A 282 -16.27 -5.79 6.73
C ALA A 282 -15.23 -5.39 7.80
N GLY A 283 -15.12 -4.11 8.12
CA GLY A 283 -14.23 -3.61 9.15
C GLY A 283 -14.61 -4.15 10.53
N GLN A 284 -15.89 -4.08 10.89
CA GLN A 284 -16.40 -4.63 12.15
C GLN A 284 -16.10 -6.13 12.25
N ALA A 285 -16.42 -6.91 11.20
CA ALA A 285 -16.21 -8.35 11.19
C ALA A 285 -14.70 -8.71 11.24
N SER A 286 -13.85 -7.99 10.55
CA SER A 286 -12.40 -8.25 10.53
C SER A 286 -11.76 -7.98 11.89
N PHE A 287 -12.08 -6.85 12.50
CA PHE A 287 -11.55 -6.50 13.84
C PHE A 287 -12.10 -7.45 14.93
N GLU A 288 -13.40 -7.81 14.86
CA GLU A 288 -14.01 -8.77 15.78
C GLU A 288 -13.35 -10.15 15.65
N TYR A 289 -13.06 -10.60 14.42
CA TYR A 289 -12.40 -11.88 14.17
C TYR A 289 -11.01 -11.93 14.82
N VAL A 290 -10.16 -10.93 14.56
CA VAL A 290 -8.81 -10.89 15.12
C VAL A 290 -8.84 -10.72 16.64
N LYS A 291 -9.76 -9.91 17.16
CA LYS A 291 -10.00 -9.75 18.59
C LYS A 291 -10.41 -11.10 19.24
N THR A 292 -11.28 -11.85 18.60
CA THR A 292 -11.71 -13.17 19.09
C THR A 292 -10.54 -14.16 19.16
N LEU A 293 -9.66 -14.16 18.15
CA LEU A 293 -8.43 -14.97 18.20
C LEU A 293 -7.53 -14.57 19.37
N TYR A 294 -7.37 -13.26 19.59
CA TYR A 294 -6.55 -12.72 20.69
C TYR A 294 -7.13 -13.06 22.05
N ASP A 295 -8.41 -12.81 22.28
CA ASP A 295 -9.10 -13.11 23.55
C ASP A 295 -9.15 -14.61 23.87
N SER A 296 -9.15 -15.45 22.85
CA SER A 296 -9.11 -16.91 22.99
C SER A 296 -7.69 -17.47 23.15
N ASN A 297 -6.68 -16.61 23.23
CA ASN A 297 -5.25 -16.96 23.23
C ASN A 297 -4.80 -17.76 22.00
N CYS A 298 -5.54 -17.70 20.89
CA CYS A 298 -5.16 -18.29 19.61
C CYS A 298 -4.30 -17.35 18.77
N ALA A 299 -4.19 -16.08 19.20
CA ALA A 299 -3.28 -15.07 18.69
C ALA A 299 -2.62 -14.31 19.83
N TRP A 300 -1.44 -13.78 19.60
CA TRP A 300 -0.64 -13.11 20.63
C TRP A 300 0.31 -12.05 20.03
N THR A 301 0.83 -11.17 20.89
CA THR A 301 1.80 -10.14 20.50
C THR A 301 3.14 -10.44 21.17
N GLY A 302 4.21 -10.45 20.37
CA GLY A 302 5.56 -10.70 20.85
C GLY A 302 6.25 -9.48 21.45
N ARG A 303 7.38 -9.72 22.12
CA ARG A 303 8.26 -8.65 22.62
C ARG A 303 9.31 -8.22 21.60
N GLN A 304 9.67 -9.11 20.68
CA GLN A 304 10.58 -8.80 19.58
C GLN A 304 9.80 -8.09 18.49
N PRO A 305 10.44 -7.18 17.76
CA PRO A 305 9.79 -6.42 16.69
C PRO A 305 9.51 -7.26 15.45
N THR A 306 10.11 -8.45 15.33
CA THR A 306 9.98 -9.33 14.19
C THR A 306 9.60 -10.75 14.62
N PRO A 307 8.83 -11.50 13.81
CA PRO A 307 8.34 -12.83 14.16
C PRO A 307 9.30 -13.98 13.86
N TYR A 308 10.39 -13.75 13.15
CA TYR A 308 11.16 -14.80 12.48
C TYR A 308 11.68 -15.89 13.43
N GLU A 309 12.27 -15.51 14.57
CA GLU A 309 12.73 -16.44 15.59
C GLU A 309 11.59 -17.17 16.28
N TYR A 310 10.47 -16.48 16.50
CA TYR A 310 9.27 -17.11 17.08
C TYR A 310 8.72 -18.20 16.16
N PHE A 311 8.70 -17.95 14.86
CA PHE A 311 8.24 -18.90 13.86
C PHE A 311 9.20 -20.10 13.74
N ALA A 312 10.51 -19.83 13.63
CA ALA A 312 11.51 -20.86 13.50
C ALA A 312 11.60 -21.79 14.73
N THR A 313 11.14 -21.34 15.90
CA THR A 313 11.14 -22.13 17.16
C THR A 313 9.76 -22.61 17.58
N ARG A 314 8.78 -22.59 16.67
CA ARG A 314 7.39 -23.03 16.91
C ARG A 314 6.68 -22.29 18.06
N LEU A 315 7.08 -21.03 18.30
CA LEU A 315 6.33 -20.14 19.18
C LEU A 315 5.17 -19.44 18.46
N THR A 316 5.10 -19.54 17.14
CA THR A 316 3.93 -19.16 16.35
C THR A 316 3.75 -20.10 15.17
N LEU A 317 2.48 -20.50 14.88
CA LEU A 317 2.14 -21.31 13.73
C LEU A 317 2.12 -20.48 12.46
N ALA A 318 1.66 -19.22 12.58
CA ALA A 318 1.59 -18.30 11.45
C ALA A 318 1.86 -16.85 11.89
N TYR A 319 2.28 -16.04 10.92
CA TYR A 319 2.40 -14.58 11.08
C TYR A 319 2.19 -13.89 9.74
N GLY A 320 1.79 -12.61 9.77
CA GLY A 320 1.72 -11.76 8.58
C GLY A 320 3.08 -11.14 8.25
N GLY A 321 3.45 -11.11 6.97
CA GLY A 321 4.71 -10.54 6.52
C GLY A 321 4.70 -10.12 5.05
N ASN A 322 5.71 -9.36 4.67
CA ASN A 322 5.98 -9.00 3.28
C ASN A 322 6.81 -10.08 2.59
N LEU A 323 6.83 -10.05 1.27
CA LEU A 323 7.61 -11.02 0.51
C LEU A 323 9.11 -10.97 0.82
N GLN A 324 9.67 -9.78 1.10
CA GLN A 324 11.07 -9.60 1.46
C GLN A 324 11.46 -10.28 2.79
N ASP A 325 10.46 -10.57 3.64
CA ASP A 325 10.69 -11.27 4.90
C ASP A 325 11.14 -12.73 4.69
N LEU A 326 10.98 -13.27 3.46
CA LEU A 326 11.38 -14.62 3.06
C LEU A 326 12.84 -14.93 3.46
N VAL A 327 13.78 -14.09 3.02
CA VAL A 327 15.23 -14.31 3.29
C VAL A 327 15.53 -14.27 4.78
N LEU A 328 14.91 -13.34 5.51
CA LEU A 328 15.07 -13.21 6.97
C LEU A 328 14.48 -14.41 7.70
N GLN A 329 13.38 -14.95 7.19
CA GLN A 329 12.77 -16.17 7.75
C GLN A 329 13.64 -17.40 7.47
N GLU A 330 14.20 -17.54 6.27
CA GLU A 330 15.13 -18.62 5.94
C GLU A 330 16.36 -18.59 6.84
N GLU A 331 16.95 -17.42 7.06
CA GLU A 331 18.06 -17.24 8.00
C GLU A 331 17.69 -17.63 9.44
N ALA A 332 16.49 -17.27 9.90
CA ALA A 332 15.99 -17.65 11.22
C ALA A 332 15.83 -19.18 11.35
N GLN A 333 15.29 -19.84 10.30
CA GLN A 333 15.19 -21.29 10.25
C GLN A 333 16.58 -21.96 10.35
N GLN A 334 17.55 -21.43 9.61
CA GLN A 334 18.93 -21.94 9.69
C GLN A 334 19.55 -21.75 11.07
N ARG A 335 19.40 -20.57 11.71
CA ARG A 335 19.91 -20.32 13.07
C ARG A 335 19.25 -21.21 14.12
N ALA A 336 17.96 -21.51 13.96
CA ALA A 336 17.21 -22.39 14.84
C ALA A 336 17.46 -23.89 14.55
N GLU A 337 18.24 -24.22 13.49
CA GLU A 337 18.41 -25.59 12.99
C GLU A 337 17.05 -26.28 12.71
N SER A 338 16.04 -25.50 12.35
CA SER A 338 14.69 -26.00 12.02
C SER A 338 14.69 -26.70 10.67
N THR A 339 13.99 -27.82 10.61
CA THR A 339 13.75 -28.59 9.37
C THR A 339 12.29 -28.55 8.95
N ASP A 340 11.49 -27.67 9.56
CA ASP A 340 10.08 -27.53 9.24
C ASP A 340 9.89 -27.01 7.82
N GLU A 341 9.02 -27.64 7.08
CA GLU A 341 8.48 -27.12 5.83
C GLU A 341 7.44 -26.06 6.17
N TRP A 342 7.46 -24.95 5.45
CA TRP A 342 6.55 -23.83 5.64
C TRP A 342 6.14 -23.24 4.31
N LEU A 343 5.01 -22.59 4.31
CA LEU A 343 4.35 -22.05 3.12
C LEU A 343 4.11 -20.55 3.28
N MET A 344 3.99 -19.86 2.16
CA MET A 344 3.47 -18.51 2.08
C MET A 344 2.05 -18.58 1.53
N LEU A 345 1.08 -18.08 2.30
CA LEU A 345 -0.35 -18.24 2.01
C LEU A 345 -1.03 -16.88 1.90
N PRO A 346 -2.02 -16.72 1.00
CA PRO A 346 -2.95 -15.62 1.09
C PRO A 346 -3.66 -15.59 2.45
N TYR A 347 -4.15 -14.42 2.87
CA TYR A 347 -5.07 -14.33 3.99
C TYR A 347 -6.34 -15.13 3.67
N PRO A 348 -6.90 -15.90 4.64
CA PRO A 348 -8.09 -16.69 4.40
C PRO A 348 -9.29 -15.81 4.06
N SER A 349 -10.19 -16.30 3.23
CA SER A 349 -11.43 -15.63 2.86
C SER A 349 -12.65 -16.50 3.13
N ALA A 350 -13.86 -15.93 3.06
CA ALA A 350 -15.10 -16.67 3.33
C ALA A 350 -15.34 -17.79 2.31
N ASP A 351 -14.95 -17.60 1.06
CA ASP A 351 -15.10 -18.54 -0.05
C ASP A 351 -13.87 -19.44 -0.26
N GLY A 352 -12.78 -19.17 0.46
CA GLY A 352 -11.54 -19.93 0.37
C GLY A 352 -10.63 -19.54 -0.79
N SER A 353 -10.94 -18.48 -1.56
CA SER A 353 -10.09 -17.99 -2.65
C SER A 353 -8.80 -17.31 -2.16
N GLY A 354 -8.85 -16.74 -0.95
CA GLY A 354 -7.75 -16.01 -0.35
C GLY A 354 -7.67 -14.56 -0.78
N THR A 355 -6.91 -13.77 -0.01
CA THR A 355 -6.75 -12.32 -0.22
C THR A 355 -5.29 -11.92 -0.03
N LEU A 356 -4.76 -11.08 -0.93
CA LEU A 356 -3.45 -10.44 -0.80
C LEU A 356 -3.62 -8.91 -0.87
N VAL A 357 -2.87 -8.22 -0.04
CA VAL A 357 -2.65 -6.76 -0.19
C VAL A 357 -1.31 -6.56 -0.88
N LEU A 358 -1.34 -5.85 -2.00
CA LEU A 358 -0.18 -5.58 -2.84
C LEU A 358 0.34 -4.17 -2.57
N ASP A 359 1.60 -4.08 -2.20
CA ASP A 359 2.40 -2.86 -2.15
C ASP A 359 3.50 -2.94 -3.21
N GLY A 360 4.27 -1.88 -3.41
CA GLY A 360 5.34 -1.93 -4.38
C GLY A 360 6.26 -0.72 -4.35
N ILE A 361 7.35 -0.86 -5.10
CA ILE A 361 8.31 0.20 -5.34
C ILE A 361 8.17 0.65 -6.78
N SER A 362 7.90 1.92 -6.97
CA SER A 362 7.73 2.56 -8.28
C SER A 362 8.85 3.56 -8.54
N ALA A 363 9.17 3.72 -9.80
CA ALA A 363 9.99 4.83 -10.25
C ALA A 363 9.09 6.07 -10.38
N ILE A 364 9.39 7.07 -9.56
CA ILE A 364 8.75 8.38 -9.57
C ILE A 364 9.71 9.34 -10.24
N ILE A 365 9.27 10.01 -11.31
CA ILE A 365 10.08 10.98 -12.07
C ILE A 365 9.67 12.39 -11.65
N THR A 366 10.65 13.23 -11.32
CA THR A 366 10.44 14.54 -10.66
C THR A 366 11.04 15.73 -11.41
N VAL A 367 11.49 15.53 -12.66
CA VAL A 367 12.21 16.52 -13.46
C VAL A 367 11.29 17.23 -14.45
N ASP A 368 11.56 18.51 -14.72
CA ASP A 368 10.76 19.37 -15.61
C ASP A 368 11.33 19.51 -17.02
N GLU A 369 12.66 19.44 -17.21
CA GLU A 369 13.29 19.63 -18.51
C GLU A 369 13.00 18.43 -19.44
N PRO A 370 12.46 18.67 -20.65
CA PRO A 370 11.98 17.61 -21.53
C PRO A 370 13.03 16.56 -21.90
N GLU A 371 14.27 16.96 -22.16
CA GLU A 371 15.35 16.04 -22.48
C GLU A 371 15.71 15.15 -21.29
N THR A 372 15.73 15.74 -20.09
CA THR A 372 16.00 15.01 -18.84
C THR A 372 14.83 14.09 -18.48
N GLN A 373 13.58 14.52 -18.69
CA GLN A 373 12.40 13.65 -18.53
C GLN A 373 12.51 12.40 -19.42
N LEU A 374 12.82 12.59 -20.72
CA LEU A 374 12.98 11.46 -21.65
C LEU A 374 14.15 10.57 -21.24
N ALA A 375 15.28 11.13 -20.84
CA ALA A 375 16.43 10.38 -20.37
C ALA A 375 16.08 9.51 -19.14
N THR A 376 15.36 10.09 -18.18
CA THR A 376 14.88 9.40 -16.97
C THR A 376 13.86 8.32 -17.30
N TRP A 377 12.92 8.58 -18.23
CA TRP A 377 11.99 7.57 -18.72
C TRP A 377 12.70 6.39 -19.38
N LEU A 378 13.70 6.62 -20.25
CA LEU A 378 14.45 5.57 -20.90
C LEU A 378 15.24 4.70 -19.91
N PHE A 379 15.76 5.29 -18.84
CA PHE A 379 16.35 4.55 -17.74
C PHE A 379 15.28 3.73 -16.99
N THR A 380 14.13 4.32 -16.67
CA THR A 380 13.02 3.64 -16.02
C THR A 380 12.51 2.46 -16.88
N LYS A 381 12.35 2.66 -18.17
CA LYS A 381 12.00 1.59 -19.11
C LYS A 381 13.04 0.45 -19.12
N TRP A 382 14.34 0.79 -19.01
CA TRP A 382 15.39 -0.22 -18.90
C TRP A 382 15.27 -1.03 -17.59
N LEU A 383 14.90 -0.40 -16.47
CA LEU A 383 14.63 -1.11 -15.19
C LEU A 383 13.49 -2.13 -15.32
N LEU A 384 12.55 -1.94 -16.26
CA LEU A 384 11.45 -2.87 -16.55
C LEU A 384 11.83 -4.01 -17.50
N SER A 385 13.06 -4.00 -18.07
CA SER A 385 13.46 -5.08 -18.95
C SER A 385 13.61 -6.42 -18.20
N PRO A 386 13.24 -7.57 -18.81
CA PRO A 386 13.19 -8.85 -18.10
C PRO A 386 14.46 -9.23 -17.37
N VAL A 387 15.61 -9.04 -18.00
CA VAL A 387 16.94 -9.36 -17.39
C VAL A 387 17.23 -8.46 -16.18
N VAL A 388 16.88 -7.18 -16.25
CA VAL A 388 17.11 -6.23 -15.15
C VAL A 388 16.11 -6.49 -14.02
N GLN A 389 14.87 -6.80 -14.36
CA GLN A 389 13.86 -7.21 -13.39
C GLN A 389 14.30 -8.45 -12.60
N ALA A 390 14.85 -9.46 -13.28
CA ALA A 390 15.38 -10.64 -12.61
C ALA A 390 16.50 -10.29 -11.62
N GLN A 391 17.45 -9.43 -12.04
CA GLN A 391 18.52 -8.95 -11.15
C GLN A 391 17.99 -8.19 -9.93
N LEU A 392 16.95 -7.37 -10.12
CA LEU A 392 16.30 -6.65 -9.02
C LEU A 392 15.57 -7.59 -8.05
N VAL A 393 14.90 -8.63 -8.56
CA VAL A 393 14.27 -9.67 -7.73
C VAL A 393 15.33 -10.43 -6.90
N GLU A 394 16.39 -10.92 -7.54
CA GLU A 394 17.49 -11.61 -6.83
C GLU A 394 18.14 -10.73 -5.76
N LEU A 395 18.17 -9.42 -6.00
CA LEU A 395 18.73 -8.44 -5.08
C LEU A 395 17.85 -8.17 -3.88
N THR A 396 16.54 -8.05 -4.10
CA THR A 396 15.60 -7.46 -3.12
C THR A 396 14.56 -8.43 -2.56
N GLY A 397 14.37 -9.58 -3.19
CA GLY A 397 13.35 -10.57 -2.83
C GLY A 397 11.92 -10.20 -3.23
N TYR A 398 11.69 -9.05 -3.87
CA TYR A 398 10.37 -8.62 -4.35
C TYR A 398 9.88 -9.48 -5.52
N TRP A 399 8.61 -9.31 -5.92
CA TRP A 399 8.13 -9.77 -7.22
C TRP A 399 8.54 -8.80 -8.33
N PRO A 400 8.82 -9.30 -9.55
CA PRO A 400 9.03 -8.43 -10.69
C PRO A 400 7.73 -7.74 -11.07
N ALA A 401 7.80 -6.46 -11.45
CA ALA A 401 6.66 -5.78 -12.04
C ALA A 401 6.35 -6.31 -13.44
N ASN A 402 7.36 -6.81 -14.15
CA ASN A 402 7.23 -7.41 -15.47
C ASN A 402 7.45 -8.93 -15.38
N LEU A 403 6.38 -9.72 -15.58
CA LEU A 403 6.42 -11.18 -15.47
C LEU A 403 7.24 -11.87 -16.57
N ALA A 404 7.59 -11.18 -17.66
CA ALA A 404 8.56 -11.68 -18.63
C ALA A 404 9.95 -11.99 -18.02
N ALA A 405 10.22 -11.53 -16.79
CA ALA A 405 11.42 -11.87 -16.03
C ALA A 405 11.42 -13.29 -15.45
N LEU A 406 10.27 -13.95 -15.30
CA LEU A 406 10.17 -15.26 -14.63
C LEU A 406 11.07 -16.37 -15.25
N PRO A 407 11.27 -16.46 -16.58
CA PRO A 407 12.22 -17.42 -17.15
C PRO A 407 13.68 -17.19 -16.70
N GLU A 408 14.07 -15.93 -16.49
CA GLU A 408 15.42 -15.55 -16.03
C GLU A 408 15.64 -15.92 -14.56
N LEU A 409 14.57 -16.07 -13.77
CA LEU A 409 14.55 -16.37 -12.35
C LEU A 409 14.52 -17.88 -12.03
N ALA A 410 14.74 -18.77 -13.00
CA ALA A 410 14.59 -20.21 -12.79
C ALA A 410 15.41 -20.75 -11.61
N ALA A 411 16.64 -20.27 -11.42
CA ALA A 411 17.50 -20.68 -10.32
C ALA A 411 17.03 -20.12 -8.96
N TYR A 412 16.58 -18.87 -8.95
CA TYR A 412 16.00 -18.21 -7.77
C TYR A 412 14.72 -18.93 -7.30
N ARG A 413 13.81 -19.22 -8.22
CA ARG A 413 12.55 -19.96 -7.96
C ARG A 413 12.83 -21.35 -7.40
N GLN A 414 13.84 -22.05 -7.92
CA GLN A 414 14.24 -23.36 -7.38
C GLN A 414 14.83 -23.25 -5.97
N ALA A 415 15.53 -22.17 -5.65
CA ALA A 415 16.12 -21.94 -4.33
C ALA A 415 15.08 -21.51 -3.30
N HIS A 416 14.01 -20.83 -3.72
CA HIS A 416 12.96 -20.25 -2.89
C HIS A 416 11.57 -20.75 -3.33
N PRO A 417 11.23 -22.04 -3.09
CA PRO A 417 9.97 -22.61 -3.57
C PRO A 417 8.74 -21.88 -3.01
N GLN A 418 8.79 -21.35 -1.78
CA GLN A 418 7.69 -20.59 -1.18
C GLN A 418 7.36 -19.31 -1.95
N TRP A 419 8.40 -18.66 -2.52
CA TRP A 419 8.22 -17.48 -3.37
C TRP A 419 7.48 -17.84 -4.67
N ASP A 420 7.75 -19.02 -5.21
CA ASP A 420 7.17 -19.50 -6.47
C ASP A 420 5.70 -19.94 -6.30
N ASP A 421 5.38 -20.63 -5.21
CA ASP A 421 4.05 -21.17 -4.92
C ASP A 421 2.97 -20.07 -4.88
N LEU A 422 3.33 -18.83 -4.51
CA LEU A 422 2.39 -17.71 -4.49
C LEU A 422 1.89 -17.29 -5.87
N PHE A 423 2.65 -17.51 -6.94
CA PHE A 423 2.21 -17.22 -8.31
C PHE A 423 1.15 -18.22 -8.82
N GLU A 424 1.12 -19.43 -8.26
CA GLU A 424 0.15 -20.45 -8.63
C GLU A 424 -1.21 -20.28 -7.92
N ALA A 425 -1.22 -19.57 -6.80
CA ALA A 425 -2.44 -19.18 -6.12
C ALA A 425 -3.07 -18.00 -6.88
N GLU A 426 -4.36 -18.07 -7.19
CA GLU A 426 -5.12 -16.96 -7.82
C GLU A 426 -6.00 -16.25 -6.77
N PRO A 427 -5.42 -15.59 -5.74
CA PRO A 427 -6.18 -14.89 -4.72
C PRO A 427 -6.79 -13.59 -5.25
N ALA A 428 -7.74 -13.03 -4.52
CA ALA A 428 -8.14 -11.65 -4.75
C ALA A 428 -7.01 -10.70 -4.33
N VAL A 429 -6.59 -9.83 -5.25
CA VAL A 429 -5.48 -8.88 -5.01
C VAL A 429 -6.05 -7.48 -4.84
N TYR A 430 -5.60 -6.78 -3.81
CA TYR A 430 -5.96 -5.40 -3.50
C TYR A 430 -4.70 -4.56 -3.36
N ALA A 431 -4.62 -3.47 -4.11
CA ALA A 431 -3.53 -2.51 -3.96
C ALA A 431 -3.65 -1.76 -2.62
N VAL A 432 -2.51 -1.41 -2.02
CA VAL A 432 -2.52 -0.38 -0.96
C VAL A 432 -3.06 0.93 -1.54
N PRO A 433 -3.80 1.75 -0.76
CA PRO A 433 -4.32 3.02 -1.27
C PRO A 433 -3.20 3.94 -1.77
N ASN A 434 -3.35 4.44 -3.00
CA ASN A 434 -2.47 5.46 -3.55
C ASN A 434 -3.14 6.84 -3.43
N ALA A 435 -3.06 7.42 -2.23
CA ALA A 435 -3.66 8.70 -1.89
C ALA A 435 -2.76 9.48 -0.95
N ALA A 436 -2.72 10.80 -1.10
CA ALA A 436 -1.88 11.71 -0.31
C ALA A 436 -2.05 11.51 1.20
N HIS A 437 -3.29 11.28 1.65
CA HIS A 437 -3.61 11.09 3.07
C HIS A 437 -3.30 9.67 3.58
N TRP A 438 -2.97 8.71 2.72
CA TRP A 438 -2.73 7.32 3.13
C TRP A 438 -1.58 7.21 4.14
N ASN A 439 -0.52 7.97 3.98
CA ASN A 439 0.60 7.97 4.92
C ASN A 439 0.21 8.26 6.37
N ILE A 440 -0.83 9.07 6.59
CA ILE A 440 -1.34 9.35 7.93
C ILE A 440 -2.46 8.38 8.26
N ALA A 441 -3.33 8.09 7.32
CA ALA A 441 -4.44 7.15 7.50
C ALA A 441 -3.94 5.77 7.95
N ARG A 442 -2.83 5.27 7.39
CA ARG A 442 -2.23 4.00 7.81
C ARG A 442 -1.82 4.00 9.28
N MET A 443 -1.32 5.11 9.81
CA MET A 443 -0.93 5.22 11.23
C MET A 443 -2.15 5.21 12.14
N VAL A 444 -3.25 5.83 11.74
CA VAL A 444 -4.52 5.80 12.45
C VAL A 444 -5.10 4.39 12.47
N LEU A 445 -5.03 3.69 11.32
CA LEU A 445 -5.45 2.30 11.20
C LEU A 445 -4.61 1.37 12.11
N GLU A 446 -3.29 1.53 12.12
CA GLU A 446 -2.37 0.77 12.98
C GLU A 446 -2.67 0.98 14.48
N ASP A 447 -2.90 2.23 14.89
CA ASP A 447 -3.25 2.55 16.28
C ASP A 447 -4.62 1.96 16.66
N ALA A 448 -5.63 2.12 15.81
CA ALA A 448 -6.96 1.57 16.04
C ALA A 448 -6.93 0.03 16.11
N PHE A 449 -6.21 -0.62 15.19
CA PHE A 449 -6.05 -2.07 15.18
C PHE A 449 -5.38 -2.57 16.46
N SER A 450 -4.27 -1.94 16.87
CA SER A 450 -3.58 -2.27 18.12
C SER A 450 -4.46 -2.05 19.36
N ARG A 451 -5.22 -0.97 19.40
CA ARG A 451 -6.14 -0.67 20.53
C ARG A 451 -7.28 -1.66 20.62
N SER A 452 -7.82 -2.08 19.49
CA SER A 452 -8.92 -3.07 19.43
C SER A 452 -8.56 -4.38 20.15
N LEU A 453 -7.30 -4.78 20.11
CA LEU A 453 -6.81 -5.98 20.80
C LEU A 453 -6.80 -5.84 22.33
N LEU A 454 -6.49 -4.63 22.82
CA LEU A 454 -6.25 -4.38 24.25
C LEU A 454 -7.50 -3.99 25.03
N LEU A 455 -8.53 -3.49 24.36
CA LEU A 455 -9.76 -3.02 24.97
C LEU A 455 -10.79 -4.17 25.06
N ASP A 456 -11.81 -3.98 25.92
CA ASP A 456 -12.93 -4.91 26.00
C ASP A 456 -13.68 -4.96 24.66
N ALA A 457 -14.21 -6.12 24.29
CA ALA A 457 -14.92 -6.33 23.01
C ALA A 457 -16.10 -5.35 22.80
N GLU A 458 -16.73 -4.91 23.88
CA GLU A 458 -17.82 -3.91 23.86
C GLU A 458 -17.35 -2.53 23.35
N MET A 459 -16.03 -2.25 23.42
CA MET A 459 -15.45 -0.98 22.96
C MET A 459 -15.07 -0.97 21.49
N LEU A 460 -15.16 -2.09 20.79
CA LEU A 460 -14.70 -2.23 19.42
C LEU A 460 -15.36 -1.22 18.47
N LEU A 461 -16.68 -1.09 18.52
CA LEU A 461 -17.41 -0.12 17.70
C LEU A 461 -16.96 1.32 17.99
N THR A 462 -16.71 1.66 19.26
CA THR A 462 -16.21 2.99 19.63
C THR A 462 -14.81 3.25 19.04
N VAL A 463 -13.94 2.23 19.00
CA VAL A 463 -12.61 2.36 18.37
C VAL A 463 -12.75 2.64 16.89
N LEU A 464 -13.62 1.91 16.18
CA LEU A 464 -13.86 2.09 14.75
C LEU A 464 -14.51 3.45 14.44
N GLU A 465 -15.48 3.89 15.26
CA GLU A 465 -16.09 5.23 15.14
C GLU A 465 -15.03 6.34 15.30
N MET A 466 -14.20 6.25 16.34
CA MET A 466 -13.13 7.23 16.58
C MET A 466 -12.08 7.22 15.47
N MET A 467 -11.77 6.06 14.91
CA MET A 467 -10.86 5.93 13.77
C MET A 467 -11.40 6.69 12.57
N ASP A 468 -12.65 6.42 12.16
CA ASP A 468 -13.27 7.06 11.00
C ASP A 468 -13.46 8.57 11.21
N GLU A 469 -13.84 9.02 12.42
CA GLU A 469 -13.88 10.45 12.77
C GLU A 469 -12.50 11.10 12.59
N THR A 470 -11.43 10.46 13.07
CA THR A 470 -10.05 10.96 12.93
C THR A 470 -9.63 11.01 11.46
N LEU A 471 -9.94 9.97 10.67
CA LEU A 471 -9.64 9.91 9.26
C LEU A 471 -10.38 11.00 8.47
N LEU A 472 -11.65 11.25 8.82
CA LEU A 472 -12.43 12.32 8.23
C LEU A 472 -11.85 13.71 8.56
N GLU A 473 -11.45 13.96 9.81
CA GLU A 473 -10.81 15.21 10.20
C GLU A 473 -9.49 15.42 9.43
N LEU A 474 -8.66 14.38 9.32
CA LEU A 474 -7.39 14.43 8.60
C LEU A 474 -7.60 14.70 7.10
N SER A 475 -8.63 14.12 6.48
CA SER A 475 -8.94 14.36 5.06
C SER A 475 -9.35 15.81 4.74
N GLN A 476 -9.79 16.57 5.76
CA GLN A 476 -10.17 17.98 5.64
C GLN A 476 -9.01 18.94 5.93
N MET A 477 -7.92 18.44 6.48
CA MET A 477 -6.72 19.25 6.72
C MET A 477 -5.98 19.45 5.40
N SER A 478 -5.76 20.69 5.00
CA SER A 478 -4.81 20.97 3.93
C SER A 478 -3.41 20.85 4.51
N PHE A 479 -2.56 20.02 3.90
CA PHE A 479 -1.14 19.94 4.28
C PHE A 479 -0.31 21.13 3.76
N HIS A 480 -0.98 22.22 3.37
CA HIS A 480 -0.39 23.41 2.72
C HIS A 480 -0.16 24.61 3.67
N ASP A 481 -0.27 24.44 5.00
CA ASP A 481 -0.01 25.52 5.98
C ASP A 481 1.32 25.36 6.72
#